data_489eae522b1ddf9b502beb79b60ef105
#
_entry.id   489eae522b1ddf9b502beb79b60ef105
#
_cell.length_a   1.000
_cell.length_b   1.000
_cell.length_c   1.000
_cell.angle_alpha   90.00
_cell.angle_beta   90.00
_cell.angle_gamma   90.00
#
_symmetry.space_group_name_H-M   'P 1'
#
loop_
_entity.id
_entity.type
_entity.pdbx_description
1 polymer ?
#
loop_
_entity_poly.entity_id
_entity_poly.type
_entity_poly.pdbx_seq_one_letter_code
_entity_poly.pdbx_strand_id
1 'polypeptide(L)'
;MEAPSPGNGHDFNPSNPYRMYHGKMIPGFPQHPHRGFETITATMEGVIDHADSAGNGGRYGEGDLQWMTAGEGIVHSEMFPLVKTDDNNTLRFFQIWLNLPAKSKMTKPSFAMHWAPDIPKYTSDDKKATATIFVGQNEYFPGVSNTANLPPPKSWANDKANDVVLVHITIQPGGKIMIPKAKESNVNRSLFYIEGGPGMLVDGNSIDKRRCLT
;
A
#
# COMPACT_ATOMS: atom_id res chain seq x y z
N MET A 1 -27.08 4.92 7.35
CA MET A 1 -26.94 5.42 5.95
C MET A 1 -26.56 4.20 5.14
N GLU A 2 -27.36 3.79 4.17
CA GLU A 2 -26.97 2.69 3.30
C GLU A 2 -25.85 3.17 2.37
N ALA A 3 -24.82 2.37 2.23
CA ALA A 3 -23.80 2.63 1.25
C ALA A 3 -24.41 2.60 -0.15
N PRO A 4 -24.03 3.49 -1.05
CA PRO A 4 -24.63 3.53 -2.37
C PRO A 4 -24.39 2.23 -3.12
N SER A 5 -25.45 1.64 -3.61
CA SER A 5 -25.40 0.63 -4.65
C SER A 5 -25.26 1.36 -5.98
N PRO A 6 -24.48 1.03 -6.92
CA PRO A 6 -23.58 -0.09 -7.12
C PRO A 6 -22.22 0.17 -6.46
N GLY A 7 -21.47 -0.81 -6.22
CA GLY A 7 -20.15 -0.68 -5.62
C GLY A 7 -20.02 -1.56 -4.40
N ASN A 8 -20.94 -2.41 -4.27
CA ASN A 8 -20.90 -3.42 -3.25
C ASN A 8 -20.06 -4.59 -3.75
N GLY A 9 -18.99 -4.71 -3.72
CA GLY A 9 -18.03 -5.67 -4.11
C GLY A 9 -18.41 -7.12 -4.45
N HIS A 10 -19.65 -7.49 -4.34
CA HIS A 10 -20.16 -8.69 -4.98
C HIS A 10 -20.22 -8.54 -6.50
N ASP A 11 -20.07 -7.32 -6.95
CA ASP A 11 -20.16 -6.92 -8.31
C ASP A 11 -18.76 -6.55 -8.83
N PHE A 12 -18.10 -7.48 -9.44
CA PHE A 12 -16.87 -7.24 -10.16
C PHE A 12 -17.09 -6.78 -11.62
N ASN A 13 -18.31 -6.28 -11.93
CA ASN A 13 -18.61 -5.79 -13.26
C ASN A 13 -17.72 -4.59 -13.60
N PRO A 14 -16.86 -4.68 -14.64
CA PRO A 14 -15.95 -3.60 -15.02
C PRO A 14 -16.67 -2.32 -15.46
N SER A 15 -17.94 -2.41 -15.84
CA SER A 15 -18.76 -1.27 -16.28
C SER A 15 -19.25 -0.42 -15.12
N ASN A 16 -19.19 -0.91 -13.88
CA ASN A 16 -19.61 -0.13 -12.74
C ASN A 16 -18.54 0.87 -12.32
N PRO A 17 -18.89 2.15 -12.13
CA PRO A 17 -17.93 3.18 -11.75
C PRO A 17 -17.32 2.95 -10.35
N TYR A 18 -18.06 2.27 -9.47
CA TYR A 18 -17.63 1.94 -8.11
C TYR A 18 -17.77 0.44 -7.91
N ARG A 19 -16.71 -0.19 -7.41
CA ARG A 19 -16.69 -1.62 -7.13
C ARG A 19 -16.09 -1.82 -5.75
N MET A 20 -16.97 -1.95 -4.78
CA MET A 20 -16.57 -2.13 -3.40
C MET A 20 -17.45 -3.19 -2.74
N TYR A 21 -16.84 -4.03 -1.94
CA TYR A 21 -17.54 -4.93 -1.06
C TYR A 21 -18.13 -4.15 0.12
N HIS A 22 -19.39 -4.36 0.40
CA HIS A 22 -20.06 -3.77 1.56
C HIS A 22 -20.50 -4.85 2.53
N GLY A 23 -20.32 -4.60 3.82
CA GLY A 23 -21.15 -5.22 4.84
C GLY A 23 -22.59 -4.72 4.72
N LYS A 24 -23.52 -5.34 5.43
CA LYS A 24 -24.96 -5.00 5.35
C LYS A 24 -25.26 -3.56 5.75
N MET A 25 -24.48 -2.97 6.63
CA MET A 25 -24.71 -1.63 7.20
C MET A 25 -23.49 -0.72 7.07
N ILE A 26 -22.28 -1.26 7.10
CA ILE A 26 -21.02 -0.51 7.03
C ILE A 26 -20.22 -1.08 5.87
N PRO A 27 -19.69 -0.22 4.96
CA PRO A 27 -18.80 -0.67 3.91
C PRO A 27 -17.54 -1.31 4.49
N GLY A 28 -17.01 -2.31 3.82
CA GLY A 28 -15.78 -2.95 4.26
C GLY A 28 -15.63 -4.38 3.77
N PHE A 29 -14.58 -5.01 4.23
CA PHE A 29 -14.32 -6.43 4.04
C PHE A 29 -14.64 -7.17 5.35
N PRO A 30 -15.75 -7.93 5.40
CA PRO A 30 -16.05 -8.77 6.55
C PRO A 30 -14.93 -9.75 6.85
N GLN A 31 -15.03 -10.40 7.98
CA GLN A 31 -14.06 -11.38 8.45
C GLN A 31 -13.68 -12.39 7.37
N HIS A 32 -12.39 -12.45 7.06
CA HIS A 32 -11.80 -13.36 6.07
C HIS A 32 -10.37 -13.75 6.46
N PRO A 33 -9.88 -14.92 5.99
CA PRO A 33 -8.56 -15.41 6.34
C PRO A 33 -7.50 -15.06 5.31
N HIS A 34 -6.25 -14.95 5.79
CA HIS A 34 -5.04 -14.91 4.97
C HIS A 34 -4.00 -15.91 5.47
N ARG A 35 -3.18 -16.46 4.57
CA ARG A 35 -2.12 -17.39 4.91
C ARG A 35 -1.01 -17.39 3.85
N GLY A 36 0.24 -17.39 4.30
CA GLY A 36 1.40 -17.59 3.43
C GLY A 36 1.87 -16.35 2.66
N PHE A 37 1.37 -15.18 3.00
CA PHE A 37 1.74 -13.89 2.40
C PHE A 37 1.58 -12.75 3.41
N GLU A 38 1.89 -11.55 2.98
CA GLU A 38 1.71 -10.33 3.75
C GLU A 38 0.76 -9.40 3.03
N THR A 39 -0.08 -8.70 3.78
CA THR A 39 -0.90 -7.60 3.27
C THR A 39 -0.32 -6.27 3.72
N ILE A 40 -0.20 -5.34 2.79
CA ILE A 40 0.29 -4.00 3.04
C ILE A 40 -0.77 -3.04 2.53
N THR A 41 -1.42 -2.34 3.44
CA THR A 41 -2.49 -1.40 3.10
C THR A 41 -1.95 0.02 3.24
N ALA A 42 -1.72 0.68 2.11
CA ALA A 42 -1.29 2.07 2.05
C ALA A 42 -2.49 2.97 1.76
N THR A 43 -2.92 3.73 2.75
CA THR A 43 -4.04 4.66 2.60
C THR A 43 -3.58 5.96 1.99
N MET A 44 -4.37 6.47 1.04
CA MET A 44 -4.16 7.79 0.44
C MET A 44 -5.16 8.81 0.97
N GLU A 45 -6.41 8.38 1.14
CA GLU A 45 -7.53 9.20 1.56
C GLU A 45 -8.54 8.33 2.29
N GLY A 46 -9.19 8.87 3.31
CA GLY A 46 -10.17 8.18 4.12
C GLY A 46 -9.56 7.31 5.21
N VAL A 47 -10.39 6.58 5.93
CA VAL A 47 -10.00 5.79 7.10
C VAL A 47 -10.52 4.35 7.02
N ILE A 48 -9.78 3.46 7.64
CA ILE A 48 -10.06 2.02 7.73
C ILE A 48 -10.00 1.60 9.20
N ASP A 49 -10.96 0.83 9.63
CA ASP A 49 -10.95 0.14 10.92
C ASP A 49 -10.57 -1.32 10.70
N HIS A 50 -9.50 -1.75 11.35
CA HIS A 50 -9.00 -3.13 11.30
C HIS A 50 -9.16 -3.82 12.64
N ALA A 51 -9.47 -5.11 12.58
CA ALA A 51 -9.40 -6.01 13.73
C ALA A 51 -8.99 -7.42 13.26
N ASP A 52 -8.13 -8.09 14.03
CA ASP A 52 -7.61 -9.41 13.67
C ASP A 52 -7.63 -10.45 14.80
N SER A 53 -7.44 -11.70 14.43
CA SER A 53 -7.47 -12.85 15.35
C SER A 53 -6.25 -12.94 16.28
N ALA A 54 -5.22 -12.13 16.07
CA ALA A 54 -4.08 -12.01 16.98
C ALA A 54 -4.31 -10.95 18.07
N GLY A 55 -5.47 -10.30 18.07
CA GLY A 55 -5.84 -9.26 19.04
C GLY A 55 -5.36 -7.86 18.68
N ASN A 56 -4.89 -7.66 17.44
CA ASN A 56 -4.59 -6.31 16.98
C ASN A 56 -5.86 -5.65 16.45
N GLY A 57 -5.95 -4.35 16.61
CA GLY A 57 -7.03 -3.55 16.07
C GLY A 57 -6.70 -2.07 16.14
N GLY A 58 -7.33 -1.29 15.26
CA GLY A 58 -7.12 0.15 15.23
C GLY A 58 -7.74 0.81 14.01
N ARG A 59 -7.83 2.12 14.09
CA ARG A 59 -8.21 2.99 12.99
C ARG A 59 -6.96 3.66 12.42
N TYR A 60 -6.85 3.63 11.10
CA TYR A 60 -5.76 4.26 10.37
C TYR A 60 -6.27 4.84 9.06
N GLY A 61 -5.55 5.78 8.48
CA GLY A 61 -5.96 6.43 7.22
C GLY A 61 -5.09 7.62 6.87
N GLU A 62 -5.51 8.40 5.88
CA GLU A 62 -4.91 9.70 5.54
C GLU A 62 -3.37 9.65 5.39
N GLY A 63 -2.87 8.62 4.71
CA GLY A 63 -1.43 8.44 4.47
C GLY A 63 -0.75 7.43 5.39
N ASP A 64 -1.44 6.88 6.37
CA ASP A 64 -0.92 5.80 7.20
C ASP A 64 -0.76 4.51 6.39
N LEU A 65 0.08 3.61 6.88
CA LEU A 65 0.26 2.28 6.30
C LEU A 65 0.12 1.21 7.38
N GLN A 66 -0.70 0.22 7.08
CA GLN A 66 -0.78 -1.01 7.87
C GLN A 66 -0.02 -2.11 7.15
N TRP A 67 0.80 -2.84 7.89
CA TRP A 67 1.51 -4.01 7.39
C TRP A 67 1.24 -5.22 8.27
N MET A 68 0.68 -6.26 7.69
CA MET A 68 0.34 -7.49 8.38
C MET A 68 1.02 -8.69 7.70
N THR A 69 1.90 -9.36 8.41
CA THR A 69 2.41 -10.67 8.02
C THR A 69 1.38 -11.72 8.43
N ALA A 70 0.69 -12.31 7.46
CA ALA A 70 -0.30 -13.34 7.76
C ALA A 70 0.35 -14.69 8.12
N GLY A 71 1.49 -15.01 7.52
CA GLY A 71 2.29 -16.18 7.88
C GLY A 71 1.48 -17.48 7.92
N GLU A 72 1.53 -18.19 9.04
CA GLU A 72 0.83 -19.47 9.25
C GLU A 72 -0.71 -19.34 9.27
N GLY A 73 -1.22 -18.13 9.36
CA GLY A 73 -2.65 -17.83 9.22
C GLY A 73 -3.12 -16.76 10.19
N ILE A 74 -3.93 -15.85 9.67
CA ILE A 74 -4.64 -14.82 10.43
C ILE A 74 -6.02 -14.63 9.82
N VAL A 75 -6.97 -14.28 10.65
CA VAL A 75 -8.32 -13.89 10.24
C VAL A 75 -8.51 -12.44 10.63
N HIS A 76 -8.97 -11.60 9.70
CA HIS A 76 -9.20 -10.19 9.97
C HIS A 76 -10.45 -9.66 9.29
N SER A 77 -10.83 -8.45 9.67
CA SER A 77 -11.85 -7.64 9.01
C SER A 77 -11.33 -6.22 8.83
N GLU A 78 -11.76 -5.59 7.75
CA GLU A 78 -11.49 -4.19 7.46
C GLU A 78 -12.82 -3.49 7.19
N MET A 79 -13.15 -2.49 8.02
CA MET A 79 -14.37 -1.70 7.88
C MET A 79 -14.02 -0.30 7.44
N PHE A 80 -14.89 0.29 6.62
CA PHE A 80 -14.74 1.63 6.08
C PHE A 80 -15.79 2.55 6.70
N PRO A 81 -15.48 3.17 7.85
CA PRO A 81 -16.44 3.95 8.59
C PRO A 81 -16.88 5.20 7.82
N LEU A 82 -18.17 5.46 7.83
CA LEU A 82 -18.74 6.68 7.27
C LEU A 82 -18.70 7.77 8.34
N VAL A 83 -17.55 8.47 8.42
CA VAL A 83 -17.28 9.45 9.48
C VAL A 83 -17.87 10.83 9.20
N LYS A 84 -18.13 11.14 7.94
CA LYS A 84 -18.78 12.39 7.52
C LYS A 84 -20.27 12.15 7.33
N THR A 85 -21.11 13.03 7.88
CA THR A 85 -22.58 12.96 7.78
C THR A 85 -23.12 13.75 6.60
N ASP A 86 -22.42 14.82 6.21
CA ASP A 86 -22.92 15.82 5.27
C ASP A 86 -22.07 15.93 4.00
N ASP A 87 -21.10 15.00 3.83
CA ASP A 87 -20.19 14.98 2.69
C ASP A 87 -19.82 13.53 2.34
N ASN A 88 -19.15 13.37 1.20
CA ASN A 88 -18.65 12.08 0.75
C ASN A 88 -17.59 11.52 1.69
N ASN A 89 -17.69 10.23 1.99
CA ASN A 89 -16.67 9.47 2.70
C ASN A 89 -15.77 8.78 1.66
N THR A 90 -14.95 9.57 0.99
CA THR A 90 -14.03 9.05 0.00
C THR A 90 -13.00 8.15 0.67
N LEU A 91 -12.76 6.99 0.08
CA LEU A 91 -11.72 6.08 0.50
C LEU A 91 -10.86 5.71 -0.71
N ARG A 92 -9.56 5.94 -0.61
CA ARG A 92 -8.59 5.57 -1.62
C ARG A 92 -7.37 4.95 -0.97
N PHE A 93 -7.06 3.73 -1.33
CA PHE A 93 -5.92 3.00 -0.78
C PHE A 93 -5.40 1.95 -1.78
N PHE A 94 -4.20 1.46 -1.51
CA PHE A 94 -3.64 0.30 -2.18
C PHE A 94 -3.53 -0.83 -1.18
N GLN A 95 -4.01 -1.99 -1.56
CA GLN A 95 -3.70 -3.22 -0.85
C GLN A 95 -2.70 -4.02 -1.68
N ILE A 96 -1.52 -4.20 -1.14
CA ILE A 96 -0.40 -4.87 -1.79
C ILE A 96 -0.21 -6.22 -1.11
N TRP A 97 -0.14 -7.27 -1.91
CA TRP A 97 0.13 -8.60 -1.40
C TRP A 97 1.56 -8.99 -1.72
N LEU A 98 2.37 -9.18 -0.68
CA LEU A 98 3.72 -9.66 -0.77
C LEU A 98 3.70 -11.18 -0.54
N ASN A 99 3.85 -11.96 -1.62
CA ASN A 99 3.89 -13.41 -1.53
C ASN A 99 5.18 -13.87 -0.89
N LEU A 100 5.08 -14.67 0.17
CA LEU A 100 6.25 -15.14 0.90
C LEU A 100 6.89 -16.36 0.22
N PRO A 101 8.23 -16.47 0.26
CA PRO A 101 8.91 -17.69 -0.17
C PRO A 101 8.52 -18.87 0.73
N ALA A 102 8.61 -20.08 0.21
CA ALA A 102 8.15 -21.30 0.88
C ALA A 102 8.64 -21.42 2.35
N LYS A 103 9.91 -21.09 2.58
CA LYS A 103 10.55 -21.13 3.92
C LYS A 103 9.92 -20.15 4.93
N SER A 104 9.27 -19.09 4.46
CA SER A 104 8.71 -18.02 5.30
C SER A 104 7.18 -18.05 5.35
N LYS A 105 6.51 -18.87 4.52
CA LYS A 105 5.04 -18.93 4.47
C LYS A 105 4.37 -19.31 5.80
N MET A 106 5.05 -20.05 6.64
CA MET A 106 4.54 -20.53 7.93
C MET A 106 5.14 -19.77 9.12
N THR A 107 5.65 -18.58 8.91
CA THR A 107 6.09 -17.71 10.00
C THR A 107 4.91 -17.28 10.87
N LYS A 108 5.16 -16.94 12.13
CA LYS A 108 4.10 -16.45 13.01
C LYS A 108 3.53 -15.12 12.51
N PRO A 109 2.21 -14.93 12.58
CA PRO A 109 1.60 -13.65 12.26
C PRO A 109 2.23 -12.51 13.04
N SER A 110 2.35 -11.38 12.41
CA SER A 110 2.85 -10.15 13.03
C SER A 110 2.29 -8.92 12.32
N PHE A 111 2.34 -7.79 12.99
CA PHE A 111 1.65 -6.58 12.59
C PHE A 111 2.51 -5.35 12.88
N ALA A 112 2.44 -4.35 12.04
CA ALA A 112 3.04 -3.04 12.24
C ALA A 112 2.15 -1.94 11.67
N MET A 113 2.08 -0.81 12.38
CA MET A 113 1.49 0.43 11.89
C MET A 113 2.59 1.44 11.62
N HIS A 114 2.50 2.10 10.48
CA HIS A 114 3.35 3.24 10.16
C HIS A 114 2.47 4.48 10.02
N TRP A 115 2.66 5.41 10.91
CA TRP A 115 1.87 6.64 10.92
C TRP A 115 2.42 7.65 9.90
N ALA A 116 1.55 8.30 9.18
CA ALA A 116 1.89 9.20 8.08
C ALA A 116 2.96 10.26 8.42
N PRO A 117 2.96 10.88 9.62
CA PRO A 117 4.00 11.83 10.01
C PRO A 117 5.39 11.22 10.12
N ASP A 118 5.47 9.92 10.44
CA ASP A 118 6.72 9.20 10.68
C ASP A 118 7.25 8.50 9.42
N ILE A 119 6.43 8.42 8.36
CA ILE A 119 6.85 7.80 7.09
C ILE A 119 7.86 8.68 6.38
N PRO A 120 9.09 8.19 6.14
CA PRO A 120 10.14 8.98 5.51
C PRO A 120 9.76 9.41 4.10
N LYS A 121 10.20 10.62 3.73
CA LYS A 121 10.02 11.18 2.39
C LYS A 121 11.35 11.63 1.84
N TYR A 122 11.60 11.28 0.58
CA TYR A 122 12.70 11.83 -0.21
C TYR A 122 12.12 12.85 -1.17
N THR A 123 12.76 14.01 -1.25
CA THR A 123 12.40 15.05 -2.21
C THR A 123 13.57 15.27 -3.16
N SER A 124 13.29 15.27 -4.46
CA SER A 124 14.28 15.54 -5.49
C SER A 124 14.91 16.93 -5.35
N ASP A 125 16.10 17.12 -5.91
CA ASP A 125 16.85 18.39 -5.83
C ASP A 125 16.07 19.58 -6.41
N ASP A 126 15.31 19.34 -7.48
CA ASP A 126 14.43 20.32 -8.11
C ASP A 126 13.12 20.59 -7.33
N LYS A 127 12.90 19.87 -6.22
CA LYS A 127 11.70 19.91 -5.36
C LYS A 127 10.39 19.60 -6.07
N LYS A 128 10.45 18.97 -7.24
CA LYS A 128 9.27 18.62 -8.05
C LYS A 128 8.87 17.16 -7.96
N ALA A 129 9.66 16.32 -7.32
CA ALA A 129 9.30 14.93 -7.08
C ALA A 129 9.49 14.58 -5.61
N THR A 130 8.54 13.82 -5.08
CA THR A 130 8.58 13.30 -3.71
C THR A 130 8.30 11.81 -3.73
N ALA A 131 9.17 11.02 -3.09
CA ALA A 131 8.95 9.61 -2.82
C ALA A 131 8.61 9.43 -1.33
N THR A 132 7.43 8.92 -1.05
CA THR A 132 7.02 8.43 0.27
C THR A 132 7.47 6.99 0.40
N ILE A 133 8.36 6.71 1.35
CA ILE A 133 9.08 5.44 1.45
C ILE A 133 8.44 4.58 2.52
N PHE A 134 7.64 3.62 2.11
CA PHE A 134 6.98 2.69 3.02
C PHE A 134 7.95 1.61 3.51
N VAL A 135 8.77 1.09 2.61
CA VAL A 135 9.93 0.25 2.92
C VAL A 135 10.98 0.44 1.83
N GLY A 136 12.23 0.35 2.21
CA GLY A 136 13.37 0.49 1.30
C GLY A 136 14.66 0.73 2.06
N GLN A 137 15.76 0.71 1.34
CA GLN A 137 17.08 0.92 1.91
C GLN A 137 17.60 2.31 1.61
N ASN A 138 18.45 2.84 2.49
CA ASN A 138 19.06 4.16 2.34
C ASN A 138 19.82 4.34 1.02
N GLU A 139 20.28 3.25 0.42
CA GLU A 139 21.00 3.27 -0.87
C GLU A 139 20.09 3.74 -2.02
N TYR A 140 18.78 3.48 -1.92
CA TYR A 140 17.81 3.95 -2.91
C TYR A 140 17.45 5.43 -2.74
N PHE A 141 17.51 5.92 -1.50
CA PHE A 141 17.13 7.29 -1.14
C PHE A 141 18.15 7.87 -0.17
N PRO A 142 19.30 8.35 -0.67
CA PRO A 142 20.37 8.88 0.17
C PRO A 142 19.90 10.01 1.09
N GLY A 143 20.33 9.96 2.35
CA GLY A 143 19.97 10.96 3.36
C GLY A 143 18.64 10.73 4.05
N VAL A 144 17.88 9.68 3.69
CA VAL A 144 16.65 9.31 4.35
C VAL A 144 16.92 8.18 5.35
N SER A 145 16.55 8.41 6.59
CA SER A 145 16.64 7.36 7.64
C SER A 145 15.38 6.49 7.63
N ASN A 146 15.55 5.18 7.48
CA ASN A 146 14.46 4.21 7.53
C ASN A 146 14.27 3.58 8.91
N THR A 147 14.86 4.15 9.95
CA THR A 147 14.81 3.56 11.29
C THR A 147 13.41 3.56 11.92
N ALA A 148 12.53 4.44 11.45
CA ALA A 148 11.16 4.53 11.98
C ALA A 148 10.18 3.53 11.34
N ASN A 149 10.49 2.98 10.16
CA ASN A 149 9.56 2.18 9.35
C ASN A 149 10.06 0.75 9.16
N LEU A 150 10.16 0.03 10.24
CA LEU A 150 10.48 -1.39 10.16
C LEU A 150 9.23 -2.19 9.79
N PRO A 151 9.34 -3.14 8.84
CA PRO A 151 8.29 -4.14 8.61
C PRO A 151 7.91 -4.89 9.90
N PRO A 152 6.77 -5.58 9.95
CA PRO A 152 6.42 -6.41 11.10
C PRO A 152 7.57 -7.32 11.52
N PRO A 153 7.75 -7.63 12.81
CA PRO A 153 8.94 -8.35 13.30
C PRO A 153 9.23 -9.69 12.62
N LYS A 154 8.21 -10.31 12.05
CA LYS A 154 8.31 -11.59 11.32
C LYS A 154 8.23 -11.46 9.81
N SER A 155 8.21 -10.24 9.31
CA SER A 155 8.18 -9.98 7.87
C SER A 155 9.48 -10.44 7.20
N TRP A 156 9.31 -11.03 6.03
CA TRP A 156 10.42 -11.35 5.12
C TRP A 156 11.20 -10.12 4.66
N ALA A 157 10.54 -8.97 4.61
CA ALA A 157 11.12 -7.68 4.24
C ALA A 157 12.11 -7.11 5.27
N ASN A 158 12.17 -7.65 6.48
CA ASN A 158 13.18 -7.25 7.47
C ASN A 158 14.61 -7.67 7.11
N ASP A 159 14.77 -8.73 6.33
CA ASP A 159 16.07 -9.12 5.81
C ASP A 159 16.43 -8.23 4.62
N LYS A 160 17.44 -7.38 4.80
CA LYS A 160 17.91 -6.45 3.77
C LYS A 160 18.41 -7.14 2.50
N ALA A 161 18.82 -8.41 2.59
CA ALA A 161 19.20 -9.18 1.42
C ALA A 161 18.03 -9.48 0.48
N ASN A 162 16.81 -9.40 0.97
CA ASN A 162 15.59 -9.60 0.15
C ASN A 162 15.22 -8.39 -0.71
N ASP A 163 15.87 -7.25 -0.49
CA ASP A 163 15.77 -6.03 -1.30
C ASP A 163 14.33 -5.57 -1.57
N VAL A 164 13.46 -5.68 -0.57
CA VAL A 164 12.07 -5.24 -0.69
C VAL A 164 12.01 -3.73 -0.63
N VAL A 165 11.44 -3.12 -1.66
CA VAL A 165 11.22 -1.67 -1.77
C VAL A 165 9.77 -1.41 -2.12
N LEU A 166 9.13 -0.54 -1.37
CA LEU A 166 7.78 -0.08 -1.62
C LEU A 166 7.72 1.43 -1.44
N VAL A 167 7.39 2.14 -2.51
CA VAL A 167 7.37 3.60 -2.51
C VAL A 167 6.16 4.12 -3.29
N HIS A 168 5.62 5.24 -2.83
CA HIS A 168 4.67 6.04 -3.59
C HIS A 168 5.37 7.31 -4.05
N ILE A 169 5.33 7.58 -5.37
CA ILE A 169 6.04 8.70 -5.96
C ILE A 169 5.04 9.68 -6.56
N THR A 170 5.17 10.95 -6.19
CA THR A 170 4.45 12.05 -6.80
C THR A 170 5.43 12.92 -7.57
N ILE A 171 5.15 13.21 -8.84
CA ILE A 171 5.99 14.03 -9.71
C ILE A 171 5.16 15.15 -10.29
N GLN A 172 5.58 16.39 -10.07
CA GLN A 172 4.99 17.57 -10.69
C GLN A 172 5.47 17.72 -12.16
N PRO A 173 4.75 18.47 -12.99
CA PRO A 173 5.19 18.73 -14.37
C PRO A 173 6.66 19.22 -14.44
N GLY A 174 7.43 18.55 -15.30
CA GLY A 174 8.86 18.82 -15.47
C GLY A 174 9.78 18.30 -14.35
N GLY A 175 9.23 17.67 -13.31
CA GLY A 175 10.00 17.03 -12.26
C GLY A 175 10.65 15.73 -12.71
N LYS A 176 11.69 15.33 -12.00
CA LYS A 176 12.44 14.09 -12.26
C LYS A 176 12.82 13.43 -10.94
N ILE A 177 12.83 12.12 -10.96
CA ILE A 177 13.35 11.32 -9.85
C ILE A 177 14.10 10.11 -10.42
N MET A 178 15.25 9.82 -9.84
CA MET A 178 16.03 8.63 -10.18
C MET A 178 15.73 7.54 -9.17
N ILE A 179 15.32 6.38 -9.66
CA ILE A 179 15.18 5.17 -8.87
C ILE A 179 16.35 4.25 -9.24
N PRO A 180 17.27 3.96 -8.33
CA PRO A 180 18.41 3.09 -8.62
C PRO A 180 17.98 1.70 -9.07
N LYS A 181 18.88 1.01 -9.75
CA LYS A 181 18.69 -0.40 -10.11
C LYS A 181 18.54 -1.26 -8.86
N ALA A 182 17.79 -2.36 -8.98
CA ALA A 182 17.79 -3.41 -7.96
C ALA A 182 19.21 -3.96 -7.76
N LYS A 183 19.49 -4.46 -6.57
CA LYS A 183 20.80 -5.01 -6.23
C LYS A 183 21.14 -6.24 -7.06
N GLU A 184 20.13 -7.07 -7.28
CA GLU A 184 20.28 -8.34 -8.00
C GLU A 184 19.37 -8.37 -9.24
N SER A 185 19.81 -9.07 -10.27
CA SER A 185 19.10 -9.16 -11.56
C SER A 185 17.80 -9.96 -11.50
N ASN A 186 17.62 -10.76 -10.45
CA ASN A 186 16.42 -11.59 -10.24
C ASN A 186 15.35 -10.92 -9.36
N VAL A 187 15.56 -9.66 -8.98
CA VAL A 187 14.54 -8.88 -8.25
C VAL A 187 13.47 -8.41 -9.24
N ASN A 188 12.23 -8.82 -8.99
CA ASN A 188 11.09 -8.32 -9.76
C ASN A 188 10.76 -6.89 -9.34
N ARG A 189 10.57 -6.02 -10.33
CA ARG A 189 10.17 -4.63 -10.11
C ARG A 189 8.94 -4.31 -10.93
N SER A 190 8.02 -3.58 -10.33
CA SER A 190 6.83 -3.10 -11.02
C SER A 190 6.62 -1.62 -10.71
N LEU A 191 6.29 -0.85 -11.71
CA LEU A 191 5.91 0.55 -11.60
C LEU A 191 4.47 0.71 -12.08
N PHE A 192 3.61 1.24 -11.23
CA PHE A 192 2.22 1.51 -11.54
C PHE A 192 2.02 3.02 -11.74
N TYR A 193 1.70 3.42 -12.97
CA TYR A 193 1.28 4.81 -13.24
C TYR A 193 -0.21 4.94 -12.95
N ILE A 194 -0.55 5.52 -11.82
CA ILE A 194 -1.89 5.50 -11.26
C ILE A 194 -2.69 6.71 -11.69
N GLU A 195 -2.09 7.90 -11.58
CA GLU A 195 -2.76 9.18 -11.75
C GLU A 195 -1.82 10.20 -12.37
N GLY A 196 -2.36 11.14 -13.15
CA GLY A 196 -1.61 12.24 -13.74
C GLY A 196 -2.05 12.58 -15.16
N GLY A 197 -1.38 13.55 -15.77
CA GLY A 197 -1.55 13.98 -17.15
C GLY A 197 -0.78 13.15 -18.16
N PRO A 198 -0.91 13.39 -19.46
CA PRO A 198 -0.04 12.81 -20.47
C PRO A 198 1.40 13.29 -20.31
N GLY A 199 2.35 12.55 -20.88
CA GLY A 199 3.77 12.96 -20.94
C GLY A 199 4.65 12.42 -19.83
N MET A 200 4.20 11.43 -19.06
CA MET A 200 5.08 10.68 -18.16
C MET A 200 6.11 9.89 -19.00
N LEU A 201 7.38 10.02 -18.63
CA LEU A 201 8.46 9.26 -19.24
C LEU A 201 9.14 8.35 -18.21
N VAL A 202 9.43 7.13 -18.60
CA VAL A 202 10.29 6.20 -17.85
C VAL A 202 11.44 5.80 -18.76
N ASP A 203 12.66 6.13 -18.37
CA ASP A 203 13.88 5.92 -19.16
C ASP A 203 13.74 6.44 -20.61
N GLY A 204 13.12 7.63 -20.75
CA GLY A 204 12.87 8.27 -22.04
C GLY A 204 11.69 7.73 -22.85
N ASN A 205 11.05 6.66 -22.40
CA ASN A 205 9.89 6.08 -23.07
C ASN A 205 8.59 6.67 -22.50
N SER A 206 7.69 7.11 -23.37
CA SER A 206 6.37 7.60 -22.97
C SER A 206 5.50 6.47 -22.46
N ILE A 207 4.86 6.70 -21.32
CA ILE A 207 3.89 5.76 -20.75
C ILE A 207 2.53 6.42 -20.60
N ASP A 208 1.50 5.66 -20.90
CA ASP A 208 0.11 6.07 -20.70
C ASP A 208 -0.34 5.79 -19.29
N LYS A 209 -1.38 6.50 -18.87
CA LYS A 209 -2.03 6.29 -17.56
C LYS A 209 -2.47 4.85 -17.35
N ARG A 210 -2.43 4.43 -16.08
CA ARG A 210 -2.95 3.14 -15.61
C ARG A 210 -2.23 1.94 -16.24
N ARG A 211 -0.92 2.08 -16.44
CA ARG A 211 -0.08 0.95 -16.84
C ARG A 211 0.78 0.45 -15.70
N CYS A 212 0.96 -0.85 -15.69
CA CYS A 212 2.01 -1.52 -14.92
C CYS A 212 3.18 -1.78 -15.88
N LEU A 213 4.37 -1.38 -15.46
CA LEU A 213 5.63 -1.70 -16.14
C LEU A 213 6.36 -2.71 -15.24
N THR A 214 6.79 -3.80 -15.82
CA THR A 214 7.55 -4.86 -15.15
C THR A 214 8.91 -5.03 -15.82
#